data_8e57b5e56ca7c03498f529ed1a4a7adf
#
_entry.id   8e57b5e56ca7c03498f529ed1a4a7adf
#
_cell.length_a   1.000
_cell.length_b   1.000
_cell.length_c   1.000
_cell.angle_alpha   90.00
_cell.angle_beta   90.00
_cell.angle_gamma   90.00
#
_symmetry.space_group_name_H-M   'P 1'
#
loop_
_entity.id
_entity.type
_entity.pdbx_description
1 polymer ?
#
loop_
_entity_poly.entity_id
_entity_poly.type
_entity_poly.pdbx_seq_one_letter_code
_entity_poly.pdbx_strand_id
1 'polypeptide(L)'
;KKKNGMKVALASTVMLLMVSPAFAQKYKVAKVERTRILVDQKWDAQPDAEAARFIAPYKSKVDSIMGPVVGHIAHDMTRHRPESELSNLLCDILVWGGKQFEEQPVFAVYNMGGIRSNLAKGKVTIGDVNDMAPFENKICFLTLKGDKVLELFQQIAHRGGEGLSHAVRMVITKDGKLKSVTLNGEPVDPEKSYRVATLDYLAEGNDQLVAFKSGTDVFAPKQKENNVRYIIMNYFREMQAQGKVVESKIEGRCVVE
;
A
#
# COMPACT_ATOMS: atom_id res chain seq x y z
N LYS A 1 66.34 38.28 29.67
CA LYS A 1 65.74 36.91 29.60
C LYS A 1 64.61 36.64 30.63
N LYS A 2 64.61 37.26 31.82
CA LYS A 2 63.52 37.07 32.88
C LYS A 2 62.16 37.66 32.48
N LYS A 3 62.06 38.76 31.74
CA LYS A 3 60.80 39.42 31.37
C LYS A 3 59.96 38.65 30.35
N ASN A 4 60.58 37.83 29.48
CA ASN A 4 59.84 37.07 28.49
C ASN A 4 59.23 35.79 29.08
N GLY A 5 59.89 35.18 30.09
CA GLY A 5 59.34 33.99 30.77
C GLY A 5 58.05 34.29 31.55
N MET A 6 57.96 35.48 32.16
CA MET A 6 56.81 35.87 32.92
C MET A 6 55.58 36.22 32.03
N LYS A 7 55.81 36.73 30.81
CA LYS A 7 54.73 36.97 29.82
C LYS A 7 54.19 35.69 29.24
N VAL A 8 55.04 34.71 29.02
CA VAL A 8 54.64 33.38 28.53
C VAL A 8 53.86 32.63 29.60
N ALA A 9 54.31 32.66 30.88
CA ALA A 9 53.59 32.04 31.99
C ALA A 9 52.21 32.70 32.21
N LEU A 10 52.08 34.05 32.11
CA LEU A 10 50.83 34.75 32.23
C LEU A 10 49.84 34.40 31.07
N ALA A 11 50.33 34.30 29.84
CA ALA A 11 49.56 33.89 28.67
C ALA A 11 49.06 32.45 28.79
N SER A 12 49.90 31.55 29.27
CA SER A 12 49.51 30.14 29.50
C SER A 12 48.45 29.97 30.62
N THR A 13 48.56 30.79 31.68
CA THR A 13 47.58 30.76 32.78
C THR A 13 46.22 31.36 32.34
N VAL A 14 46.21 32.41 31.51
CA VAL A 14 44.99 32.96 30.93
C VAL A 14 44.36 32.02 29.95
N MET A 15 45.14 31.26 29.19
CA MET A 15 44.62 30.25 28.25
C MET A 15 44.04 29.03 28.96
N LEU A 16 44.59 28.61 30.11
CA LEU A 16 44.01 27.55 30.96
C LEU A 16 42.70 27.96 31.65
N LEU A 17 42.52 29.25 31.94
CA LEU A 17 41.28 29.76 32.54
C LEU A 17 40.13 29.93 31.58
N MET A 18 40.39 29.89 30.24
CA MET A 18 39.36 29.94 29.21
C MET A 18 38.79 28.57 28.82
N VAL A 19 39.35 27.50 29.33
CA VAL A 19 38.74 26.16 29.20
C VAL A 19 37.73 25.98 30.33
N SER A 20 36.67 26.78 30.32
CA SER A 20 35.51 26.46 31.14
C SER A 20 34.96 25.11 30.69
N PRO A 21 34.85 24.13 31.61
CA PRO A 21 34.18 22.89 31.27
C PRO A 21 32.76 23.28 30.84
N ALA A 22 32.40 23.03 29.59
CA ALA A 22 31.03 23.11 29.13
C ALA A 22 30.24 22.05 29.93
N PHE A 23 29.66 22.47 31.07
CA PHE A 23 28.69 21.61 31.76
C PHE A 23 27.51 21.43 30.80
N ALA A 24 27.47 20.29 30.12
CA ALA A 24 26.29 19.88 29.40
C ALA A 24 25.12 19.87 30.39
N GLN A 25 24.23 20.83 30.29
CA GLN A 25 23.03 20.88 31.11
C GLN A 25 22.24 19.60 30.83
N LYS A 26 22.20 18.69 31.79
CA LYS A 26 21.35 17.50 31.73
C LYS A 26 19.93 17.92 32.04
N TYR A 27 19.14 18.07 30.98
CA TYR A 27 17.71 18.25 31.15
C TYR A 27 17.07 16.94 31.57
N LYS A 28 16.22 17.00 32.59
CA LYS A 28 15.41 15.88 33.03
C LYS A 28 13.96 16.21 32.69
N VAL A 29 13.27 15.31 32.01
CA VAL A 29 11.83 15.45 31.79
C VAL A 29 11.16 15.44 33.18
N ALA A 30 10.58 16.58 33.60
CA ALA A 30 9.95 16.71 34.90
C ALA A 30 8.50 16.19 34.90
N LYS A 31 7.79 16.37 33.77
CA LYS A 31 6.39 15.96 33.64
C LYS A 31 6.03 15.84 32.14
N VAL A 32 5.23 14.85 31.79
CA VAL A 32 4.58 14.73 30.49
C VAL A 32 3.08 14.70 30.71
N GLU A 33 2.37 15.68 30.18
CA GLU A 33 0.91 15.70 30.18
C GLU A 33 0.42 15.29 28.78
N ARG A 34 -0.61 14.45 28.73
CA ARG A 34 -1.28 14.05 27.47
C ARG A 34 -2.73 14.45 27.54
N THR A 35 -3.18 15.14 26.53
CA THR A 35 -4.60 15.42 26.30
C THR A 35 -5.02 14.81 24.97
N ARG A 36 -6.13 14.07 24.97
CA ARG A 36 -6.74 13.56 23.75
C ARG A 36 -7.95 14.41 23.41
N ILE A 37 -7.87 15.12 22.30
CA ILE A 37 -8.99 15.88 21.74
C ILE A 37 -9.56 15.03 20.60
N LEU A 38 -10.80 14.59 20.75
CA LEU A 38 -11.50 13.90 19.66
C LEU A 38 -12.02 14.96 18.69
N VAL A 39 -11.67 14.80 17.41
CA VAL A 39 -12.26 15.57 16.32
C VAL A 39 -13.52 14.80 15.90
N ASP A 40 -14.67 15.32 16.30
CA ASP A 40 -15.98 14.74 16.06
C ASP A 40 -16.97 15.85 15.63
N GLN A 41 -18.21 15.50 15.33
CA GLN A 41 -19.24 16.41 14.82
C GLN A 41 -19.50 17.65 15.70
N LYS A 42 -19.10 17.64 16.98
CA LYS A 42 -19.27 18.85 17.84
C LYS A 42 -18.48 20.05 17.34
N TRP A 43 -17.37 19.80 16.60
CA TRP A 43 -16.55 20.88 16.03
C TRP A 43 -17.18 21.49 14.78
N ASP A 44 -18.14 20.78 14.14
CA ASP A 44 -18.87 21.27 12.97
C ASP A 44 -19.89 22.35 13.34
N ALA A 45 -20.28 22.42 14.63
CA ALA A 45 -21.26 23.39 15.13
C ALA A 45 -20.78 24.86 15.06
N GLN A 46 -19.48 25.08 14.99
CA GLN A 46 -18.87 26.42 14.88
C GLN A 46 -17.78 26.41 13.80
N PRO A 47 -18.17 26.33 12.51
CA PRO A 47 -17.21 26.33 11.42
C PRO A 47 -16.46 27.67 11.36
N ASP A 48 -15.16 27.61 11.14
CA ASP A 48 -14.35 28.79 10.87
C ASP A 48 -14.72 29.35 9.49
N ALA A 49 -15.43 30.49 9.49
CA ALA A 49 -15.93 31.11 8.26
C ALA A 49 -14.80 31.65 7.35
N GLU A 50 -13.65 32.01 7.90
CA GLU A 50 -12.50 32.48 7.14
C GLU A 50 -11.82 31.31 6.45
N ALA A 51 -11.53 30.24 7.19
CA ALA A 51 -10.98 29.01 6.65
C ALA A 51 -11.91 28.41 5.57
N ALA A 52 -13.21 28.34 5.84
CA ALA A 52 -14.20 27.85 4.88
C ALA A 52 -14.20 28.67 3.57
N ARG A 53 -14.13 30.00 3.66
CA ARG A 53 -14.06 30.89 2.51
C ARG A 53 -12.78 30.73 1.72
N PHE A 54 -11.66 30.57 2.41
CA PHE A 54 -10.36 30.34 1.78
C PHE A 54 -10.32 29.00 1.01
N ILE A 55 -10.89 27.92 1.59
CA ILE A 55 -10.87 26.57 1.02
C ILE A 55 -11.93 26.40 -0.10
N ALA A 56 -13.05 27.15 -0.05
CA ALA A 56 -14.20 26.95 -0.92
C ALA A 56 -13.89 26.81 -2.43
N PRO A 57 -13.05 27.67 -3.07
CA PRO A 57 -12.76 27.53 -4.50
C PRO A 57 -11.97 26.25 -4.82
N TYR A 58 -11.07 25.82 -3.93
CA TYR A 58 -10.32 24.57 -4.08
C TYR A 58 -11.22 23.35 -3.87
N LYS A 59 -12.04 23.38 -2.82
CA LYS A 59 -13.00 22.32 -2.52
C LYS A 59 -13.96 22.10 -3.69
N SER A 60 -14.56 23.15 -4.24
CA SER A 60 -15.45 23.05 -5.38
C SER A 60 -14.78 22.36 -6.58
N LYS A 61 -13.53 22.70 -6.88
CA LYS A 61 -12.75 22.07 -7.95
C LYS A 61 -12.46 20.59 -7.66
N VAL A 62 -12.05 20.26 -6.43
CA VAL A 62 -11.81 18.90 -6.01
C VAL A 62 -13.08 18.07 -6.08
N ASP A 63 -14.19 18.57 -5.52
CA ASP A 63 -15.48 17.88 -5.53
C ASP A 63 -15.97 17.59 -6.96
N SER A 64 -15.74 18.50 -7.91
CA SER A 64 -16.12 18.30 -9.32
C SER A 64 -15.32 17.19 -10.00
N ILE A 65 -14.06 16.96 -9.61
CA ILE A 65 -13.17 15.97 -10.20
C ILE A 65 -13.29 14.61 -9.48
N MET A 66 -13.35 14.63 -8.15
CA MET A 66 -13.29 13.44 -7.30
C MET A 66 -14.67 12.90 -6.91
N GLY A 67 -15.71 13.74 -6.96
CA GLY A 67 -17.09 13.39 -6.60
C GLY A 67 -17.84 12.46 -7.54
N PRO A 68 -17.56 12.39 -8.86
CA PRO A 68 -18.31 11.51 -9.74
C PRO A 68 -18.26 10.05 -9.28
N VAL A 69 -19.47 9.43 -9.25
CA VAL A 69 -19.65 8.02 -8.87
C VAL A 69 -19.21 7.12 -10.00
N VAL A 70 -18.38 6.11 -9.68
CA VAL A 70 -17.91 5.10 -10.64
C VAL A 70 -18.63 3.76 -10.48
N GLY A 71 -19.27 3.51 -9.33
CA GLY A 71 -20.02 2.29 -9.08
C GLY A 71 -20.54 2.21 -7.65
N HIS A 72 -20.91 1.00 -7.23
CA HIS A 72 -21.46 0.72 -5.90
C HIS A 72 -20.90 -0.59 -5.35
N ILE A 73 -20.74 -0.66 -4.01
CA ILE A 73 -20.41 -1.90 -3.30
C ILE A 73 -21.52 -2.31 -2.33
N ALA A 74 -21.65 -3.61 -2.12
CA ALA A 74 -22.75 -4.23 -1.36
C ALA A 74 -22.61 -4.06 0.15
N HIS A 75 -21.39 -3.98 0.66
CA HIS A 75 -21.06 -3.87 2.11
C HIS A 75 -19.72 -3.17 2.29
N ASP A 76 -19.39 -2.79 3.53
CA ASP A 76 -18.08 -2.24 3.86
C ASP A 76 -16.98 -3.25 3.54
N MET A 77 -15.93 -2.81 2.86
CA MET A 77 -14.78 -3.62 2.55
C MET A 77 -13.53 -3.02 3.18
N THR A 78 -12.90 -3.78 4.06
CA THR A 78 -11.67 -3.36 4.76
C THR A 78 -10.48 -4.14 4.26
N ARG A 79 -9.27 -3.59 4.51
CA ARG A 79 -8.03 -4.32 4.26
C ARG A 79 -7.46 -4.87 5.56
N HIS A 80 -7.10 -6.12 5.59
CA HIS A 80 -6.35 -6.76 6.68
C HIS A 80 -5.66 -8.04 6.18
N ARG A 81 -4.64 -8.48 6.90
CA ARG A 81 -3.99 -9.78 6.69
C ARG A 81 -4.67 -10.86 7.52
N PRO A 82 -4.61 -12.11 7.11
CA PRO A 82 -3.92 -12.65 5.92
C PRO A 82 -4.69 -12.45 4.61
N GLU A 83 -6.01 -12.26 4.67
CA GLU A 83 -6.95 -12.10 3.56
C GLU A 83 -7.98 -11.05 3.92
N SER A 84 -8.48 -10.29 2.97
CA SER A 84 -9.59 -9.35 3.15
C SER A 84 -10.44 -9.25 1.89
N GLU A 85 -11.72 -8.86 2.05
CA GLU A 85 -12.62 -8.66 0.91
C GLU A 85 -12.05 -7.65 -0.08
N LEU A 86 -11.48 -6.56 0.43
CA LEU A 86 -10.93 -5.50 -0.42
C LEU A 86 -9.69 -5.96 -1.18
N SER A 87 -8.78 -6.69 -0.55
CA SER A 87 -7.60 -7.22 -1.24
C SER A 87 -7.97 -8.29 -2.27
N ASN A 88 -8.97 -9.13 -1.97
CA ASN A 88 -9.52 -10.10 -2.90
C ASN A 88 -10.08 -9.41 -4.15
N LEU A 89 -10.94 -8.39 -3.93
CA LEU A 89 -11.51 -7.59 -5.02
C LEU A 89 -10.44 -6.98 -5.92
N LEU A 90 -9.42 -6.35 -5.34
CA LEU A 90 -8.38 -5.68 -6.13
C LEU A 90 -7.58 -6.66 -6.97
N CYS A 91 -7.26 -7.84 -6.44
CA CYS A 91 -6.57 -8.87 -7.21
C CYS A 91 -7.44 -9.45 -8.34
N ASP A 92 -8.73 -9.65 -8.09
CA ASP A 92 -9.65 -10.10 -9.13
C ASP A 92 -9.82 -9.03 -10.22
N ILE A 93 -9.79 -7.74 -9.85
CA ILE A 93 -9.78 -6.63 -10.81
C ILE A 93 -8.49 -6.64 -11.66
N LEU A 94 -7.32 -6.98 -11.10
CA LEU A 94 -6.10 -7.11 -11.91
C LEU A 94 -6.21 -8.26 -12.93
N VAL A 95 -6.80 -9.40 -12.55
CA VAL A 95 -7.06 -10.49 -13.49
C VAL A 95 -8.07 -10.05 -14.57
N TRP A 96 -9.17 -9.42 -14.16
CA TRP A 96 -10.17 -8.86 -15.07
C TRP A 96 -9.57 -7.84 -16.05
N GLY A 97 -8.66 -6.99 -15.54
CA GLY A 97 -7.97 -5.96 -16.32
C GLY A 97 -7.10 -6.52 -17.43
N GLY A 98 -6.67 -7.78 -17.33
CA GLY A 98 -5.90 -8.48 -18.36
C GLY A 98 -6.58 -8.46 -19.72
N LYS A 99 -7.91 -8.55 -19.76
CA LYS A 99 -8.68 -8.56 -21.02
C LYS A 99 -8.45 -7.30 -21.89
N GLN A 100 -8.17 -6.17 -21.27
CA GLN A 100 -7.88 -4.91 -21.98
C GLN A 100 -6.57 -5.00 -22.78
N PHE A 101 -5.70 -5.92 -22.41
CA PHE A 101 -4.34 -6.08 -22.96
C PHE A 101 -4.15 -7.44 -23.66
N GLU A 102 -5.23 -8.18 -23.89
CA GLU A 102 -5.18 -9.56 -24.44
C GLU A 102 -4.36 -10.52 -23.55
N GLU A 103 -4.23 -10.19 -22.26
CA GLU A 103 -3.51 -10.97 -21.27
C GLU A 103 -4.46 -11.89 -20.50
N GLN A 104 -3.98 -13.10 -20.18
CA GLN A 104 -4.71 -14.13 -19.44
C GLN A 104 -3.91 -14.60 -18.23
N PRO A 105 -3.76 -13.77 -17.18
CA PRO A 105 -3.02 -14.17 -16.00
C PRO A 105 -3.73 -15.30 -15.27
N VAL A 106 -2.96 -16.29 -14.83
CA VAL A 106 -3.44 -17.40 -14.00
C VAL A 106 -3.86 -16.92 -12.63
N PHE A 107 -3.08 -15.98 -12.06
CA PHE A 107 -3.39 -15.35 -10.78
C PHE A 107 -2.85 -13.92 -10.72
N ALA A 108 -3.28 -13.19 -9.69
CA ALA A 108 -2.77 -11.85 -9.41
C ALA A 108 -2.34 -11.71 -7.95
N VAL A 109 -1.40 -10.77 -7.73
CA VAL A 109 -0.92 -10.35 -6.41
C VAL A 109 -0.99 -8.84 -6.30
N TYR A 110 -1.56 -8.35 -5.19
CA TYR A 110 -1.60 -6.94 -4.82
C TYR A 110 -1.06 -6.76 -3.39
N ASN A 111 -0.15 -5.81 -3.17
CA ASN A 111 0.40 -5.62 -1.83
C ASN A 111 -0.58 -4.91 -0.88
N MET A 112 -0.77 -5.46 0.30
CA MET A 112 -1.62 -4.88 1.35
C MET A 112 -1.20 -3.46 1.72
N GLY A 113 0.11 -3.16 1.68
CA GLY A 113 0.65 -1.83 1.94
C GLY A 113 0.22 -0.78 0.90
N GLY A 114 -0.10 -1.21 -0.31
CA GLY A 114 -0.58 -0.36 -1.41
C GLY A 114 -2.03 0.08 -1.25
N ILE A 115 -2.84 -0.62 -0.46
CA ILE A 115 -4.23 -0.28 -0.17
C ILE A 115 -4.24 0.73 0.99
N ARG A 116 -4.65 1.97 0.76
CA ARG A 116 -4.48 3.08 1.71
C ARG A 116 -5.76 3.51 2.43
N SER A 117 -6.92 3.18 1.87
CA SER A 117 -8.23 3.43 2.46
C SER A 117 -9.14 2.22 2.29
N ASN A 118 -10.14 2.10 3.16
CA ASN A 118 -11.23 1.14 3.04
C ASN A 118 -12.34 1.73 2.16
N LEU A 119 -13.25 0.89 1.68
CA LEU A 119 -14.44 1.32 0.96
C LEU A 119 -15.67 1.13 1.86
N ALA A 120 -16.47 2.18 2.04
CA ALA A 120 -17.74 2.13 2.75
C ALA A 120 -18.87 1.64 1.83
N LYS A 121 -19.82 0.90 2.38
CA LYS A 121 -21.03 0.43 1.68
C LYS A 121 -21.72 1.55 0.92
N GLY A 122 -22.12 1.30 -0.30
CA GLY A 122 -22.87 2.23 -1.14
C GLY A 122 -22.09 2.74 -2.34
N LYS A 123 -22.15 4.05 -2.59
CA LYS A 123 -21.51 4.70 -3.73
C LYS A 123 -19.99 4.66 -3.60
N VAL A 124 -19.32 4.39 -4.70
CA VAL A 124 -17.86 4.51 -4.85
C VAL A 124 -17.59 5.64 -5.84
N THR A 125 -16.84 6.64 -5.41
CA THR A 125 -16.47 7.80 -6.21
C THR A 125 -15.04 7.67 -6.77
N ILE A 126 -14.68 8.58 -7.69
CA ILE A 126 -13.29 8.71 -8.14
C ILE A 126 -12.36 8.99 -6.94
N GLY A 127 -12.82 9.83 -5.98
CA GLY A 127 -12.09 10.14 -4.77
C GLY A 127 -11.81 8.91 -3.92
N ASP A 128 -12.82 8.05 -3.68
CA ASP A 128 -12.66 6.82 -2.91
C ASP A 128 -11.62 5.89 -3.54
N VAL A 129 -11.63 5.75 -4.87
CA VAL A 129 -10.64 4.95 -5.59
C VAL A 129 -9.24 5.59 -5.48
N ASN A 130 -9.15 6.92 -5.58
CA ASN A 130 -7.88 7.63 -5.42
C ASN A 130 -7.31 7.48 -4.02
N ASP A 131 -8.13 7.56 -2.98
CA ASP A 131 -7.72 7.43 -1.58
C ASP A 131 -7.30 5.98 -1.26
N MET A 132 -7.97 5.01 -1.87
CA MET A 132 -7.64 3.60 -1.73
C MET A 132 -6.35 3.22 -2.47
N ALA A 133 -6.15 3.71 -3.70
CA ALA A 133 -5.00 3.42 -4.55
C ALA A 133 -4.31 4.73 -5.01
N PRO A 134 -3.65 5.50 -4.10
CA PRO A 134 -3.11 6.83 -4.41
C PRO A 134 -1.86 6.81 -5.28
N PHE A 135 -1.20 5.67 -5.38
CA PHE A 135 0.05 5.53 -6.13
C PHE A 135 -0.19 5.48 -7.65
N GLU A 136 0.80 5.91 -8.42
CA GLU A 136 0.74 5.86 -9.88
C GLU A 136 1.24 4.54 -10.46
N ASN A 137 1.05 3.45 -9.72
CA ASN A 137 1.43 2.11 -10.16
C ASN A 137 0.65 1.70 -11.40
N LYS A 138 1.35 1.08 -12.34
CA LYS A 138 0.75 0.49 -13.54
C LYS A 138 0.42 -0.97 -13.31
N ILE A 139 -0.60 -1.45 -14.01
CA ILE A 139 -0.78 -2.90 -14.13
C ILE A 139 0.43 -3.48 -14.85
N CYS A 140 0.88 -4.63 -14.36
CA CYS A 140 2.03 -5.33 -14.91
C CYS A 140 1.70 -6.82 -15.05
N PHE A 141 2.09 -7.39 -16.17
CA PHE A 141 1.99 -8.83 -16.44
C PHE A 141 3.41 -9.37 -16.64
N LEU A 142 3.68 -10.53 -16.07
CA LEU A 142 4.96 -11.20 -16.21
C LEU A 142 4.80 -12.71 -16.09
N THR A 143 5.74 -13.46 -16.65
CA THR A 143 5.76 -14.92 -16.57
C THR A 143 6.77 -15.35 -15.52
N LEU A 144 6.33 -16.17 -14.56
CA LEU A 144 7.20 -16.80 -13.56
C LEU A 144 7.25 -18.32 -13.76
N LYS A 145 8.44 -18.91 -13.64
CA LYS A 145 8.56 -20.36 -13.47
C LYS A 145 7.97 -20.79 -12.14
N GLY A 146 7.48 -22.03 -12.05
CA GLY A 146 6.81 -22.53 -10.88
C GLY A 146 7.68 -22.59 -9.62
N ASP A 147 8.98 -22.84 -9.75
CA ASP A 147 9.92 -22.70 -8.63
C ASP A 147 9.94 -21.27 -8.07
N LYS A 148 9.87 -20.24 -8.95
CA LYS A 148 9.78 -18.82 -8.56
C LYS A 148 8.39 -18.44 -8.04
N VAL A 149 7.35 -19.09 -8.52
CA VAL A 149 6.00 -18.97 -7.95
C VAL A 149 5.98 -19.49 -6.52
N LEU A 150 6.59 -20.64 -6.23
CA LEU A 150 6.71 -21.18 -4.87
C LEU A 150 7.53 -20.26 -3.97
N GLU A 151 8.64 -19.70 -4.48
CA GLU A 151 9.44 -18.70 -3.78
C GLU A 151 8.62 -17.45 -3.46
N LEU A 152 7.83 -16.95 -4.42
CA LEU A 152 6.93 -15.81 -4.23
C LEU A 152 5.92 -16.09 -3.10
N PHE A 153 5.27 -17.25 -3.10
CA PHE A 153 4.32 -17.59 -2.04
C PHE A 153 4.99 -17.79 -0.68
N GLN A 154 6.25 -18.25 -0.64
CA GLN A 154 7.02 -18.27 0.60
C GLN A 154 7.30 -16.85 1.12
N GLN A 155 7.61 -15.90 0.23
CA GLN A 155 7.80 -14.48 0.59
C GLN A 155 6.48 -13.86 1.07
N ILE A 156 5.35 -14.16 0.42
CA ILE A 156 4.02 -13.73 0.85
C ILE A 156 3.67 -14.30 2.24
N ALA A 157 4.00 -15.57 2.49
CA ALA A 157 3.81 -16.21 3.79
C ALA A 157 4.59 -15.50 4.89
N HIS A 158 5.87 -15.17 4.63
CA HIS A 158 6.72 -14.44 5.58
C HIS A 158 6.15 -13.06 5.95
N ARG A 159 5.40 -12.44 5.05
CA ARG A 159 4.73 -11.16 5.28
C ARG A 159 3.36 -11.31 5.98
N GLY A 160 2.93 -12.53 6.27
CA GLY A 160 1.63 -12.81 6.89
C GLY A 160 0.44 -12.69 5.93
N GLY A 161 0.68 -12.85 4.62
CA GLY A 161 -0.32 -12.74 3.56
C GLY A 161 -0.26 -11.41 2.81
N GLU A 162 -0.69 -11.43 1.56
CA GLU A 162 -0.91 -10.29 0.66
C GLU A 162 -2.23 -10.49 -0.09
N GLY A 163 -2.66 -9.53 -0.88
CA GLY A 163 -3.82 -9.70 -1.75
C GLY A 163 -3.55 -10.78 -2.80
N LEU A 164 -4.51 -11.68 -2.98
CA LEU A 164 -4.44 -12.81 -3.92
C LEU A 164 -5.75 -12.92 -4.70
N SER A 165 -5.68 -13.28 -5.97
CA SER A 165 -6.87 -13.50 -6.78
C SER A 165 -7.53 -14.87 -6.49
N HIS A 166 -8.75 -15.03 -6.98
CA HIS A 166 -9.62 -16.18 -6.74
C HIS A 166 -8.96 -17.55 -7.02
N ALA A 167 -8.04 -17.62 -7.99
CA ALA A 167 -7.35 -18.86 -8.36
C ALA A 167 -6.47 -19.43 -7.22
N VAL A 168 -6.06 -18.62 -6.25
CA VAL A 168 -5.09 -19.00 -5.23
C VAL A 168 -5.79 -19.57 -3.99
N ARG A 169 -5.22 -20.65 -3.47
CA ARG A 169 -5.48 -21.14 -2.10
C ARG A 169 -4.13 -21.44 -1.46
N MET A 170 -3.79 -20.73 -0.39
CA MET A 170 -2.57 -20.98 0.36
C MET A 170 -2.82 -21.10 1.85
N VAL A 171 -2.01 -21.94 2.49
CA VAL A 171 -1.97 -22.09 3.95
C VAL A 171 -0.60 -21.67 4.43
N ILE A 172 -0.58 -20.80 5.43
CA ILE A 172 0.65 -20.33 6.07
C ILE A 172 0.64 -20.66 7.55
N THR A 173 1.83 -20.80 8.12
CA THR A 173 1.96 -21.00 9.57
C THR A 173 2.03 -19.66 10.30
N LYS A 174 1.79 -19.67 11.63
CA LYS A 174 1.90 -18.48 12.48
C LYS A 174 3.29 -17.85 12.50
N ASP A 175 4.32 -18.65 12.22
CA ASP A 175 5.72 -18.19 12.09
C ASP A 175 6.08 -17.77 10.65
N GLY A 176 5.10 -17.62 9.76
CA GLY A 176 5.27 -17.04 8.42
C GLY A 176 5.88 -18.00 7.40
N LYS A 177 5.68 -19.31 7.54
CA LYS A 177 6.11 -20.28 6.53
C LYS A 177 4.96 -20.72 5.64
N LEU A 178 5.24 -20.95 4.38
CA LEU A 178 4.31 -21.56 3.46
C LEU A 178 4.14 -23.05 3.80
N LYS A 179 2.90 -23.48 4.08
CA LYS A 179 2.55 -24.89 4.31
C LYS A 179 2.07 -25.56 3.03
N SER A 180 1.23 -24.89 2.27
CA SER A 180 0.74 -25.36 0.98
C SER A 180 0.25 -24.20 0.12
N VAL A 181 0.25 -24.39 -1.19
CA VAL A 181 -0.36 -23.49 -2.16
C VAL A 181 -0.87 -24.27 -3.36
N THR A 182 -2.06 -23.89 -3.83
CA THR A 182 -2.64 -24.39 -5.09
C THR A 182 -3.10 -23.23 -5.97
N LEU A 183 -3.09 -23.45 -7.28
CA LEU A 183 -3.63 -22.55 -8.29
C LEU A 183 -4.72 -23.30 -9.06
N ASN A 184 -5.96 -22.76 -9.01
CA ASN A 184 -7.15 -23.41 -9.60
C ASN A 184 -7.36 -24.84 -9.06
N GLY A 185 -7.02 -25.09 -7.79
CA GLY A 185 -7.14 -26.38 -7.14
C GLY A 185 -5.95 -27.32 -7.33
N GLU A 186 -5.04 -27.02 -8.24
CA GLU A 186 -3.87 -27.87 -8.53
C GLU A 186 -2.61 -27.35 -7.82
N PRO A 187 -1.74 -28.24 -7.31
CA PRO A 187 -0.45 -27.85 -6.79
C PRO A 187 0.39 -27.09 -7.83
N VAL A 188 1.20 -26.14 -7.37
CA VAL A 188 2.13 -25.43 -8.26
C VAL A 188 3.21 -26.42 -8.75
N ASP A 189 3.28 -26.60 -10.06
CA ASP A 189 4.30 -27.42 -10.73
C ASP A 189 5.57 -26.57 -10.94
N PRO A 190 6.72 -26.91 -10.31
CA PRO A 190 7.94 -26.13 -10.43
C PRO A 190 8.46 -25.93 -11.86
N GLU A 191 8.15 -26.87 -12.77
CA GLU A 191 8.65 -26.84 -14.15
C GLU A 191 7.75 -26.04 -15.11
N LYS A 192 6.50 -25.76 -14.72
CA LYS A 192 5.58 -24.98 -15.55
C LYS A 192 5.86 -23.48 -15.41
N SER A 193 5.35 -22.74 -16.38
CA SER A 193 5.34 -21.27 -16.37
C SER A 193 3.93 -20.76 -16.10
N TYR A 194 3.84 -19.68 -15.32
CA TYR A 194 2.58 -19.09 -14.92
C TYR A 194 2.56 -17.60 -15.27
N ARG A 195 1.53 -17.17 -15.99
CA ARG A 195 1.30 -15.75 -16.26
C ARG A 195 0.67 -15.09 -15.06
N VAL A 196 1.26 -13.99 -14.56
CA VAL A 196 0.89 -13.33 -13.32
C VAL A 196 0.55 -11.86 -13.61
N ALA A 197 -0.54 -11.36 -13.02
CA ALA A 197 -0.84 -9.94 -12.98
C ALA A 197 -0.42 -9.35 -11.63
N THR A 198 0.17 -8.18 -11.67
CA THR A 198 0.59 -7.44 -10.46
C THR A 198 0.76 -5.96 -10.76
N LEU A 199 1.46 -5.23 -9.88
CA LEU A 199 1.86 -3.85 -10.06
C LEU A 199 3.30 -3.79 -10.59
N ASP A 200 3.61 -2.79 -11.41
CA ASP A 200 5.00 -2.51 -11.83
C ASP A 200 5.94 -2.37 -10.62
N TYR A 201 5.47 -1.71 -9.55
CA TYR A 201 6.17 -1.62 -8.28
C TYR A 201 6.57 -2.99 -7.69
N LEU A 202 5.66 -3.97 -7.72
CA LEU A 202 5.94 -5.33 -7.21
C LEU A 202 6.80 -6.14 -8.18
N ALA A 203 6.62 -5.95 -9.49
CA ALA A 203 7.44 -6.58 -10.53
C ALA A 203 8.94 -6.23 -10.36
N GLU A 204 9.26 -5.07 -9.81
CA GLU A 204 10.61 -4.67 -9.44
C GLU A 204 11.15 -5.32 -8.15
N GLY A 205 10.37 -6.21 -7.52
CA GLY A 205 10.73 -6.95 -6.30
C GLY A 205 10.62 -6.14 -5.02
N ASN A 206 9.85 -5.07 -5.04
CA ASN A 206 9.57 -4.28 -3.85
C ASN A 206 8.71 -5.07 -2.84
N ASP A 207 8.54 -4.52 -1.64
CA ASP A 207 7.84 -5.19 -0.54
C ASP A 207 8.40 -6.59 -0.19
N GLN A 208 9.71 -6.82 -0.45
CA GLN A 208 10.39 -8.10 -0.21
C GLN A 208 9.85 -9.27 -1.08
N LEU A 209 9.10 -8.97 -2.13
CA LEU A 209 8.62 -9.97 -3.09
C LEU A 209 9.62 -10.11 -4.25
N VAL A 210 10.87 -10.42 -3.89
CA VAL A 210 12.02 -10.42 -4.82
C VAL A 210 11.94 -11.49 -5.90
N ALA A 211 11.13 -12.53 -5.71
CA ALA A 211 10.88 -13.57 -6.72
C ALA A 211 10.33 -12.97 -8.04
N PHE A 212 9.62 -11.85 -7.97
CA PHE A 212 9.14 -11.15 -9.16
C PHE A 212 10.25 -10.70 -10.11
N LYS A 213 11.46 -10.42 -9.61
CA LYS A 213 12.62 -10.05 -10.44
C LYS A 213 13.06 -11.15 -11.42
N SER A 214 12.65 -12.39 -11.17
CA SER A 214 12.91 -13.52 -12.06
C SER A 214 11.90 -13.63 -13.19
N GLY A 215 10.94 -12.68 -13.26
CA GLY A 215 9.91 -12.67 -14.29
C GLY A 215 10.46 -12.41 -15.68
N THR A 216 9.95 -13.15 -16.65
CA THR A 216 10.17 -12.96 -18.09
C THR A 216 8.91 -12.41 -18.75
N ASP A 217 9.01 -12.05 -20.03
CA ASP A 217 7.90 -11.50 -20.81
C ASP A 217 7.15 -10.38 -20.07
N VAL A 218 7.90 -9.49 -19.44
CA VAL A 218 7.34 -8.40 -18.65
C VAL A 218 6.65 -7.39 -19.54
N PHE A 219 5.36 -7.22 -19.32
CA PHE A 219 4.54 -6.23 -19.99
C PHE A 219 3.93 -5.27 -18.97
N ALA A 220 4.43 -4.05 -18.92
CA ALA A 220 3.95 -2.97 -18.06
C ALA A 220 3.71 -1.72 -18.92
N PRO A 221 2.48 -1.54 -19.44
CA PRO A 221 2.16 -0.41 -20.31
C PRO A 221 2.22 0.91 -19.55
N LYS A 222 3.00 1.88 -20.07
CA LYS A 222 3.39 3.11 -19.34
C LYS A 222 2.38 4.25 -19.43
N GLN A 223 1.35 4.14 -20.28
CA GLN A 223 0.34 5.18 -20.45
C GLN A 223 -0.40 5.44 -19.14
N LYS A 224 -0.84 6.68 -18.93
CA LYS A 224 -1.52 7.11 -17.69
C LYS A 224 -2.79 6.29 -17.42
N GLU A 225 -3.51 5.94 -18.47
CA GLU A 225 -4.76 5.17 -18.44
C GLU A 225 -4.56 3.76 -17.87
N ASN A 226 -3.32 3.26 -17.86
CA ASN A 226 -2.95 1.95 -17.33
C ASN A 226 -2.53 1.99 -15.84
N ASN A 227 -2.64 3.14 -15.18
CA ASN A 227 -2.58 3.17 -13.73
C ASN A 227 -3.69 2.28 -13.16
N VAL A 228 -3.34 1.50 -12.17
CA VAL A 228 -4.27 0.54 -11.54
C VAL A 228 -5.56 1.22 -11.06
N ARG A 229 -5.49 2.46 -10.58
CA ARG A 229 -6.69 3.22 -10.19
C ARG A 229 -7.70 3.37 -11.34
N TYR A 230 -7.25 3.55 -12.58
CA TYR A 230 -8.15 3.63 -13.74
C TYR A 230 -8.70 2.26 -14.13
N ILE A 231 -7.92 1.20 -14.01
CA ILE A 231 -8.40 -0.18 -14.18
C ILE A 231 -9.52 -0.47 -13.16
N ILE A 232 -9.31 -0.08 -11.90
CA ILE A 232 -10.33 -0.21 -10.83
C ILE A 232 -11.59 0.59 -11.18
N MET A 233 -11.46 1.87 -11.56
CA MET A 233 -12.61 2.69 -11.95
C MET A 233 -13.36 2.10 -13.15
N ASN A 234 -12.64 1.57 -14.15
CA ASN A 234 -13.24 0.97 -15.32
C ASN A 234 -14.01 -0.31 -14.96
N TYR A 235 -13.47 -1.14 -14.06
CA TYR A 235 -14.20 -2.28 -13.52
C TYR A 235 -15.52 -1.87 -12.87
N PHE A 236 -15.50 -0.88 -11.97
CA PHE A 236 -16.69 -0.38 -11.31
C PHE A 236 -17.72 0.18 -12.31
N ARG A 237 -17.28 0.94 -13.31
CA ARG A 237 -18.14 1.46 -14.37
C ARG A 237 -18.78 0.35 -15.21
N GLU A 238 -18.01 -0.70 -15.54
CA GLU A 238 -18.54 -1.84 -16.27
C GLU A 238 -19.60 -2.58 -15.43
N MET A 239 -19.35 -2.80 -14.14
CA MET A 239 -20.33 -3.41 -13.25
C MET A 239 -21.61 -2.54 -13.14
N GLN A 240 -21.47 -1.24 -13.00
CA GLN A 240 -22.58 -0.32 -12.96
C GLN A 240 -23.38 -0.31 -14.26
N ALA A 241 -22.72 -0.32 -15.42
CA ALA A 241 -23.37 -0.41 -16.73
C ALA A 241 -24.18 -1.70 -16.91
N GLN A 242 -23.76 -2.79 -16.22
CA GLN A 242 -24.49 -4.06 -16.16
C GLN A 242 -25.57 -4.09 -15.06
N GLY A 243 -25.81 -2.99 -14.35
CA GLY A 243 -26.76 -2.93 -13.23
C GLY A 243 -26.32 -3.73 -11.99
N LYS A 244 -25.03 -4.07 -11.88
CA LYS A 244 -24.49 -4.87 -10.80
C LYS A 244 -23.90 -4.00 -9.70
N VAL A 245 -24.13 -4.41 -8.45
CA VAL A 245 -23.41 -3.93 -7.26
C VAL A 245 -22.22 -4.85 -7.04
N VAL A 246 -21.03 -4.26 -6.84
CA VAL A 246 -19.81 -5.03 -6.64
C VAL A 246 -19.82 -5.67 -5.26
N GLU A 247 -19.47 -6.94 -5.20
CA GLU A 247 -19.37 -7.75 -3.99
C GLU A 247 -18.05 -8.52 -3.98
N SER A 248 -17.48 -8.69 -2.80
CA SER A 248 -16.33 -9.54 -2.55
C SER A 248 -16.45 -10.15 -1.16
N LYS A 249 -15.86 -11.31 -0.95
CA LYS A 249 -15.94 -12.05 0.30
C LYS A 249 -14.62 -12.73 0.64
N ILE A 250 -14.47 -13.11 1.90
CA ILE A 250 -13.41 -14.01 2.35
C ILE A 250 -13.67 -15.40 1.79
N GLU A 251 -12.69 -16.00 1.12
CA GLU A 251 -12.81 -17.29 0.44
C GLU A 251 -11.78 -18.33 0.92
N GLY A 252 -10.94 -17.96 1.90
CA GLY A 252 -9.82 -18.81 2.32
C GLY A 252 -8.69 -18.82 1.30
N ARG A 253 -8.46 -17.70 0.60
CA ARG A 253 -7.33 -17.58 -0.34
C ARG A 253 -5.99 -17.62 0.37
N CYS A 254 -5.95 -17.11 1.63
CA CYS A 254 -4.80 -17.21 2.53
C CYS A 254 -5.29 -17.50 3.95
N VAL A 255 -4.94 -18.66 4.48
CA VAL A 255 -5.33 -19.12 5.82
C VAL A 255 -4.09 -19.30 6.69
N VAL A 256 -4.18 -18.92 7.97
CA VAL A 256 -3.14 -19.13 9.00
C VAL A 256 -3.51 -20.32 9.88
N GLU A 257 -2.61 -21.30 10.00
CA GLU A 257 -2.73 -22.48 10.87
C GLU A 257 -1.62 -22.55 11.95
#